data_19eca3408dace2d493a2afe78bd8f92a
#
_entry.id   19eca3408dace2d493a2afe78bd8f92a
#
_cell.length_a   1.000
_cell.length_b   1.000
_cell.length_c   1.000
_cell.angle_alpha   90.00
_cell.angle_beta   90.00
_cell.angle_gamma   90.00
#
_symmetry.space_group_name_H-M   'P 1'
#
loop_
_entity.id
_entity.type
_entity.pdbx_description
1 polymer ?
#
loop_
_entity_poly.entity_id
_entity_poly.type
_entity_poly.pdbx_seq_one_letter_code
_entity_poly.pdbx_strand_id
1 'polypeptide(L)'
;MNNNANSKLLIKTYDGSLSRLKLKPKCKDSTVEFAIKYYDYDGDGALIKAKVLFHKVAAIDFEVNLFDNYIGAELSGFYEIFQEEKKREIVEKIFSNRRDGFLYHGDYNYDPAEKHDMLNWRKPINEIYRKMEKYHLYQQQTQGGIYYILAKGYKIRAKSSKKI
;
A
#
# COMPACT_ATOMS: atom_id res chain seq x y z
N MET A 1 11.26 -4.32 -23.73
CA MET A 1 10.30 -4.24 -22.60
C MET A 1 10.66 -5.33 -21.62
N ASN A 2 11.39 -4.99 -20.57
CA ASN A 2 11.79 -5.99 -19.56
C ASN A 2 10.55 -6.31 -18.71
N ASN A 3 9.90 -7.44 -18.99
CA ASN A 3 8.98 -8.05 -18.03
C ASN A 3 9.83 -8.50 -16.84
N ASN A 4 9.97 -7.65 -15.84
CA ASN A 4 10.51 -8.06 -14.57
C ASN A 4 9.56 -9.14 -14.02
N ALA A 5 10.02 -10.38 -13.94
CA ALA A 5 9.26 -11.52 -13.42
C ALA A 5 8.72 -11.29 -11.99
N ASN A 6 9.15 -10.22 -11.34
CA ASN A 6 8.86 -9.88 -9.94
C ASN A 6 7.74 -8.86 -9.74
N SER A 7 7.11 -8.35 -10.81
CA SER A 7 6.01 -7.39 -10.69
C SER A 7 5.05 -7.44 -11.87
N LYS A 8 3.79 -7.08 -11.61
CA LYS A 8 2.73 -6.95 -12.61
C LYS A 8 2.18 -5.52 -12.58
N LEU A 9 2.22 -4.85 -13.73
CA LEU A 9 1.62 -3.53 -13.89
C LEU A 9 0.09 -3.64 -13.81
N LEU A 10 -0.53 -2.83 -12.97
CA LEU A 10 -1.98 -2.74 -12.79
C LEU A 10 -2.57 -1.58 -13.59
N ILE A 11 -1.92 -0.44 -13.52
CA ILE A 11 -2.28 0.77 -14.26
C ILE A 11 -1.03 1.61 -14.49
N LYS A 12 -0.87 2.08 -15.71
CA LYS A 12 0.20 2.96 -16.15
C LYS A 12 -0.30 4.40 -16.07
N THR A 13 0.44 5.25 -15.41
CA THR A 13 0.01 6.61 -15.13
C THR A 13 1.13 7.58 -15.50
N TYR A 14 1.38 7.74 -16.82
CA TYR A 14 2.35 8.71 -17.29
C TYR A 14 1.92 10.14 -16.95
N ASP A 15 2.87 10.95 -16.54
CA ASP A 15 2.65 12.32 -16.10
C ASP A 15 1.46 12.44 -15.13
N GLY A 16 1.26 11.34 -14.39
CA GLY A 16 0.15 11.22 -13.47
C GLY A 16 0.37 12.09 -12.24
N SER A 17 -0.67 12.70 -11.77
CA SER A 17 -0.68 13.43 -10.50
C SER A 17 -1.67 12.83 -9.52
N LEU A 18 -1.25 12.75 -8.26
CA LEU A 18 -2.12 12.35 -7.16
C LEU A 18 -2.98 13.55 -6.75
N SER A 19 -4.28 13.48 -6.98
CA SER A 19 -5.20 14.55 -6.57
C SER A 19 -5.78 14.34 -5.17
N ARG A 20 -5.85 13.09 -4.70
CA ARG A 20 -6.32 12.77 -3.35
C ARG A 20 -5.88 11.38 -2.93
N LEU A 21 -5.42 11.28 -1.68
CA LEU A 21 -5.26 10.03 -0.94
C LEU A 21 -6.31 9.98 0.18
N LYS A 22 -7.05 8.89 0.27
CA LYS A 22 -8.05 8.69 1.31
C LYS A 22 -7.85 7.36 2.01
N LEU A 23 -7.63 7.44 3.31
CA LEU A 23 -7.54 6.30 4.20
C LEU A 23 -8.87 6.15 4.95
N LYS A 24 -9.43 4.96 4.96
CA LYS A 24 -10.59 4.61 5.76
C LYS A 24 -10.26 3.39 6.61
N PRO A 25 -9.76 3.60 7.83
CA PRO A 25 -9.54 2.51 8.77
C PRO A 25 -10.88 1.95 9.20
N LYS A 26 -11.03 0.64 9.09
CA LYS A 26 -12.24 -0.07 9.52
C LYS A 26 -11.82 -1.49 9.93
N CYS A 27 -12.20 -1.93 11.12
CA CYS A 27 -11.68 -3.12 11.78
C CYS A 27 -11.58 -4.40 10.90
N LYS A 28 -12.46 -4.56 9.90
CA LYS A 28 -12.44 -5.72 8.99
C LYS A 28 -12.41 -5.36 7.51
N ASP A 29 -12.49 -4.08 7.17
CA ASP A 29 -12.62 -3.62 5.77
C ASP A 29 -11.95 -2.25 5.56
N SER A 30 -10.72 -2.12 6.03
CA SER A 30 -9.91 -0.93 5.79
C SER A 30 -9.65 -0.75 4.31
N THR A 31 -9.76 0.49 3.84
CA THR A 31 -9.56 0.82 2.42
C THR A 31 -8.60 1.98 2.25
N VAL A 32 -7.87 1.95 1.14
CA VAL A 32 -7.00 3.03 0.66
C VAL A 32 -7.43 3.39 -0.75
N GLU A 33 -7.79 4.64 -0.98
CA GLU A 33 -8.18 5.15 -2.30
C GLU A 33 -7.19 6.22 -2.75
N PHE A 34 -6.61 6.01 -3.92
CA PHE A 34 -5.85 7.00 -4.68
C PHE A 34 -6.74 7.57 -5.77
N ALA A 35 -6.97 8.87 -5.78
CA ALA A 35 -7.58 9.57 -6.90
C ALA A 35 -6.46 10.24 -7.71
N ILE A 36 -6.33 9.85 -8.96
CA ILE A 36 -5.24 10.23 -9.86
C ILE A 36 -5.76 10.84 -11.15
N LYS A 37 -4.92 11.67 -11.77
CA LYS A 37 -5.12 12.21 -13.12
C LYS A 37 -3.86 11.87 -13.92
N TYR A 38 -4.01 11.41 -15.15
CA TYR A 38 -2.89 11.10 -16.04
C TYR A 38 -3.34 11.21 -17.49
N TYR A 39 -2.37 11.28 -18.40
CA TYR A 39 -2.63 11.31 -19.84
C TYR A 39 -2.53 9.92 -20.44
N ASP A 40 -3.48 9.60 -21.32
CA ASP A 40 -3.49 8.35 -22.07
C ASP A 40 -2.63 8.49 -23.34
N TYR A 41 -1.31 8.39 -23.18
CA TYR A 41 -0.39 8.50 -24.31
C TYR A 41 -0.38 7.26 -25.24
N ASP A 42 -0.88 6.13 -24.75
CA ASP A 42 -1.03 4.93 -25.57
C ASP A 42 -2.35 4.96 -26.39
N GLY A 43 -3.21 5.93 -26.15
CA GLY A 43 -4.48 6.19 -26.81
C GLY A 43 -4.54 7.55 -27.53
N ASP A 44 -5.57 8.31 -27.22
CA ASP A 44 -5.85 9.61 -27.88
C ASP A 44 -5.24 10.83 -27.17
N GLY A 45 -4.41 10.61 -26.17
CA GLY A 45 -3.83 11.65 -25.32
C GLY A 45 -4.83 12.34 -24.39
N ALA A 46 -5.98 11.75 -24.17
CA ALA A 46 -7.02 12.30 -23.30
C ALA A 46 -6.59 12.31 -21.85
N LEU A 47 -7.05 13.30 -21.09
CA LEU A 47 -6.89 13.33 -19.64
C LEU A 47 -7.83 12.31 -18.99
N ILE A 48 -7.25 11.32 -18.33
CA ILE A 48 -7.97 10.29 -17.59
C ILE A 48 -8.03 10.68 -16.11
N LYS A 49 -9.21 10.56 -15.53
CA LYS A 49 -9.40 10.61 -14.06
C LYS A 49 -9.68 9.20 -13.58
N ALA A 50 -8.81 8.66 -12.74
CA ALA A 50 -8.96 7.32 -12.22
C ALA A 50 -8.96 7.28 -10.69
N LYS A 51 -9.55 6.22 -10.16
CA LYS A 51 -9.50 5.87 -8.75
C LYS A 51 -8.98 4.45 -8.64
N VAL A 52 -7.92 4.28 -7.87
CA VAL A 52 -7.40 2.97 -7.47
C VAL A 52 -7.80 2.76 -6.02
N LEU A 53 -8.65 1.78 -5.77
CA LEU A 53 -9.17 1.45 -4.46
C LEU A 53 -8.62 0.09 -4.03
N PHE A 54 -7.82 0.07 -2.99
CA PHE A 54 -7.41 -1.16 -2.29
C PHE A 54 -8.39 -1.46 -1.18
N HIS A 55 -8.76 -2.74 -1.02
CA HIS A 55 -9.71 -3.18 -0.01
C HIS A 55 -9.13 -4.27 0.88
N LYS A 56 -9.64 -4.36 2.11
CA LYS A 56 -9.12 -5.22 3.17
C LYS A 56 -7.62 -4.99 3.36
N VAL A 57 -7.26 -3.72 3.50
CA VAL A 57 -5.88 -3.29 3.67
C VAL A 57 -5.41 -3.68 5.07
N ALA A 58 -4.30 -4.44 5.14
CA ALA A 58 -3.68 -4.84 6.39
C ALA A 58 -2.62 -3.84 6.84
N ALA A 59 -1.88 -3.27 5.88
CA ALA A 59 -0.80 -2.34 6.16
C ALA A 59 -0.55 -1.39 4.99
N ILE A 60 0.05 -0.27 5.35
CA ILE A 60 0.54 0.74 4.43
C ILE A 60 1.92 1.13 4.95
N ASP A 61 2.90 1.11 4.07
CA ASP A 61 4.22 1.65 4.34
C ASP A 61 4.46 2.78 3.34
N PHE A 62 4.44 4.02 3.84
CA PHE A 62 4.63 5.22 3.04
C PHE A 62 5.93 5.89 3.43
N GLU A 63 6.82 5.97 2.48
CA GLU A 63 8.01 6.78 2.58
C GLU A 63 7.74 8.10 1.84
N VAL A 64 7.51 9.17 2.58
CA VAL A 64 7.16 10.48 2.02
C VAL A 64 8.11 11.53 2.53
N ASN A 65 8.88 12.15 1.64
CA ASN A 65 9.61 13.36 1.90
C ASN A 65 8.76 14.56 1.47
N LEU A 66 8.18 15.26 2.43
CA LEU A 66 7.30 16.40 2.14
C LEU A 66 8.07 17.68 1.82
N PHE A 67 9.37 17.72 2.05
CA PHE A 67 10.20 18.89 1.76
C PHE A 67 10.58 18.97 0.28
N ASP A 68 11.02 17.83 -0.29
CA ASP A 68 11.43 17.74 -1.71
C ASP A 68 10.40 17.01 -2.56
N ASN A 69 9.41 16.41 -1.92
CA ASN A 69 8.46 15.55 -2.56
C ASN A 69 7.11 16.23 -2.67
N TYR A 70 6.79 16.61 -3.86
CA TYR A 70 5.44 17.03 -4.18
C TYR A 70 4.54 15.80 -4.19
N ILE A 71 3.72 15.63 -3.15
CA ILE A 71 2.57 14.73 -3.24
C ILE A 71 1.78 15.17 -4.45
N GLY A 72 1.85 14.44 -5.54
CA GLY A 72 1.28 14.85 -6.81
C GLY A 72 2.30 14.98 -7.94
N ALA A 73 3.61 14.84 -7.65
CA ALA A 73 4.61 14.63 -8.69
C ALA A 73 4.37 13.29 -9.41
N GLU A 74 4.91 13.19 -10.59
CA GLU A 74 4.73 12.06 -11.53
C GLU A 74 4.59 10.68 -10.89
N LEU A 75 3.43 10.10 -11.06
CA LEU A 75 3.13 8.73 -10.71
C LEU A 75 3.48 7.85 -11.90
N SER A 76 4.45 6.96 -11.75
CA SER A 76 4.84 6.04 -12.84
C SER A 76 3.85 4.88 -13.06
N GLY A 77 3.06 4.54 -12.06
CA GLY A 77 2.05 3.50 -12.11
C GLY A 77 1.85 2.77 -10.80
N PHE A 78 0.92 1.82 -10.83
CA PHE A 78 0.68 0.90 -9.73
C PHE A 78 1.04 -0.51 -10.18
N TYR A 79 1.72 -1.23 -9.30
CA TYR A 79 2.24 -2.56 -9.57
C TYR A 79 1.83 -3.53 -8.47
N GLU A 80 1.57 -4.77 -8.82
CA GLU A 80 1.57 -5.88 -7.88
C GLU A 80 2.98 -6.48 -7.84
N ILE A 81 3.53 -6.64 -6.64
CA ILE A 81 4.91 -7.08 -6.42
C ILE A 81 4.89 -8.52 -5.91
N PHE A 82 5.67 -9.39 -6.54
CA PHE A 82 5.80 -10.81 -6.20
C PHE A 82 7.07 -11.12 -5.38
N GLN A 83 7.61 -10.12 -4.70
CA GLN A 83 8.80 -10.25 -3.85
C GLN A 83 8.37 -10.64 -2.43
N GLU A 84 8.47 -11.92 -2.12
CA GLU A 84 8.11 -12.43 -0.80
C GLU A 84 8.98 -11.86 0.33
N GLU A 85 10.26 -11.57 0.06
CA GLU A 85 11.15 -10.94 1.03
C GLU A 85 10.66 -9.55 1.43
N LYS A 86 10.26 -8.72 0.45
CA LYS A 86 9.72 -7.38 0.72
C LYS A 86 8.39 -7.46 1.47
N LYS A 87 7.55 -8.41 1.15
CA LYS A 87 6.31 -8.67 1.87
C LYS A 87 6.58 -9.05 3.33
N ARG A 88 7.58 -9.91 3.57
CA ARG A 88 8.02 -10.29 4.93
C ARG A 88 8.53 -9.09 5.70
N GLU A 89 9.39 -8.29 5.12
CA GLU A 89 9.92 -7.06 5.73
C GLU A 89 8.79 -6.15 6.24
N ILE A 90 7.78 -5.91 5.41
CA ILE A 90 6.62 -5.09 5.79
C ILE A 90 5.82 -5.72 6.92
N VAL A 91 5.60 -7.04 6.88
CA VAL A 91 4.90 -7.75 7.96
C VAL A 91 5.68 -7.68 9.26
N GLU A 92 6.99 -7.86 9.22
CA GLU A 92 7.87 -7.74 10.40
C GLU A 92 7.86 -6.33 10.98
N LYS A 93 7.92 -5.32 10.13
CA LYS A 93 7.82 -3.91 10.54
C LYS A 93 6.51 -3.63 11.28
N ILE A 94 5.38 -4.12 10.76
CA ILE A 94 4.07 -3.99 11.42
C ILE A 94 4.08 -4.66 12.80
N PHE A 95 4.63 -5.86 12.87
CA PHE A 95 4.73 -6.60 14.13
C PHE A 95 5.61 -5.87 15.14
N SER A 96 6.78 -5.38 14.72
CA SER A 96 7.68 -4.60 15.55
C SER A 96 7.01 -3.33 16.07
N ASN A 97 6.35 -2.56 15.21
CA ASN A 97 5.62 -1.36 15.59
C ASN A 97 4.53 -1.67 16.62
N ARG A 98 3.80 -2.76 16.45
CA ARG A 98 2.79 -3.20 17.42
C ARG A 98 3.41 -3.56 18.75
N ARG A 99 4.50 -4.32 18.74
CA ARG A 99 5.23 -4.71 19.95
C ARG A 99 5.77 -3.49 20.69
N ASP A 100 6.42 -2.59 19.95
CA ASP A 100 7.06 -1.41 20.53
C ASP A 100 6.00 -0.45 21.08
N GLY A 101 4.89 -0.24 20.38
CA GLY A 101 3.76 0.52 20.88
C GLY A 101 3.21 -0.06 22.18
N PHE A 102 3.09 -1.36 22.27
CA PHE A 102 2.64 -2.04 23.49
C PHE A 102 3.61 -1.86 24.65
N LEU A 103 4.92 -1.96 24.40
CA LEU A 103 5.95 -1.79 25.42
C LEU A 103 6.09 -0.35 25.91
N TYR A 104 5.94 0.64 25.02
CA TYR A 104 6.11 2.06 25.34
C TYR A 104 4.86 2.71 25.93
N HIS A 105 3.69 2.34 25.47
CA HIS A 105 2.45 2.96 25.94
C HIS A 105 1.85 2.31 27.19
N GLY A 106 2.47 1.20 27.66
CA GLY A 106 2.21 0.60 28.95
C GLY A 106 0.71 0.44 29.19
N ASP A 107 0.04 -0.34 28.36
CA ASP A 107 -1.35 -0.66 28.64
C ASP A 107 -1.38 -1.54 29.89
N TYR A 108 -1.62 -0.91 31.03
CA TYR A 108 -1.65 -1.55 32.33
C TYR A 108 -2.74 -2.61 32.48
N ASN A 109 -3.62 -2.69 31.52
CA ASN A 109 -4.73 -3.64 31.46
C ASN A 109 -4.49 -4.82 30.50
N TYR A 110 -3.25 -5.05 30.08
CA TYR A 110 -2.99 -6.17 29.18
C TYR A 110 -3.10 -7.52 29.89
N ASP A 111 -3.63 -8.51 29.17
CA ASP A 111 -3.70 -9.89 29.61
C ASP A 111 -2.28 -10.48 29.77
N PRO A 112 -1.95 -11.11 30.91
CA PRO A 112 -0.69 -11.85 31.09
C PRO A 112 -0.39 -12.86 29.96
N ALA A 113 -1.42 -13.45 29.36
CA ALA A 113 -1.27 -14.32 28.19
C ALA A 113 -0.72 -13.58 26.97
N GLU A 114 -1.17 -12.35 26.72
CA GLU A 114 -0.62 -11.51 25.66
C GLU A 114 0.83 -11.14 25.92
N LYS A 115 1.22 -10.89 27.17
CA LYS A 115 2.61 -10.64 27.55
C LYS A 115 3.51 -11.84 27.23
N HIS A 116 3.04 -13.04 27.50
CA HIS A 116 3.79 -14.26 27.20
C HIS A 116 3.98 -14.43 25.68
N ASP A 117 2.95 -14.12 24.90
CA ASP A 117 2.99 -14.15 23.44
C ASP A 117 3.91 -13.08 22.85
N MET A 118 3.98 -11.91 23.49
CA MET A 118 4.88 -10.83 23.12
C MET A 118 6.36 -11.16 23.41
N LEU A 119 6.64 -11.91 24.48
CA LEU A 119 8.00 -12.37 24.81
C LEU A 119 8.43 -13.55 23.93
N ASN A 120 7.48 -14.34 23.45
CA ASN A 120 7.71 -15.48 22.54
C ASN A 120 7.33 -15.09 21.09
N TRP A 121 7.96 -14.07 20.57
CA TRP A 121 7.63 -13.40 19.32
C TRP A 121 7.56 -14.31 18.08
N ARG A 122 8.17 -15.49 18.09
CA ARG A 122 8.13 -16.43 16.95
C ARG A 122 6.73 -16.93 16.62
N LYS A 123 5.90 -17.20 17.63
CA LYS A 123 4.53 -17.69 17.41
C LYS A 123 3.61 -16.63 16.82
N PRO A 124 3.52 -15.43 17.39
CA PRO A 124 2.69 -14.36 16.82
C PRO A 124 3.08 -13.99 15.39
N ILE A 125 4.38 -13.91 15.09
CA ILE A 125 4.82 -13.55 13.74
C ILE A 125 4.48 -14.62 12.70
N ASN A 126 4.62 -15.91 13.05
CA ASN A 126 4.24 -17.01 12.17
C ASN A 126 2.73 -17.04 11.90
N GLU A 127 1.92 -16.70 12.90
CA GLU A 127 0.48 -16.54 12.71
C GLU A 127 0.15 -15.35 11.80
N ILE A 128 0.87 -14.23 11.96
CA ILE A 128 0.72 -13.07 11.08
C ILE A 128 1.05 -13.46 9.65
N TYR A 129 2.17 -14.15 9.41
CA TYR A 129 2.53 -14.62 8.07
C TYR A 129 1.44 -15.49 7.47
N ARG A 130 0.93 -16.47 8.21
CA ARG A 130 -0.15 -17.34 7.74
C ARG A 130 -1.44 -16.57 7.42
N LYS A 131 -1.79 -15.56 8.23
CA LYS A 131 -2.93 -14.68 7.94
C LYS A 131 -2.69 -13.79 6.71
N MET A 132 -1.42 -13.44 6.44
CA MET A 132 -1.03 -12.57 5.34
C MET A 132 -0.77 -13.31 4.02
N GLU A 133 -0.79 -14.65 3.99
CA GLU A 133 -0.66 -15.44 2.74
C GLU A 133 -1.63 -14.99 1.64
N LYS A 134 -2.87 -14.65 2.03
CA LYS A 134 -3.94 -14.19 1.13
C LYS A 134 -3.90 -12.71 0.80
N TYR A 135 -2.84 -12.01 1.20
CA TYR A 135 -2.63 -10.60 0.91
C TYR A 135 -1.58 -10.44 -0.17
N HIS A 136 -1.82 -9.49 -1.04
CA HIS A 136 -0.92 -9.12 -2.12
C HIS A 136 -0.20 -7.83 -1.74
N LEU A 137 1.06 -7.73 -2.15
CA LEU A 137 1.84 -6.51 -2.00
C LEU A 137 1.69 -5.65 -3.26
N TYR A 138 1.25 -4.43 -3.08
CA TYR A 138 1.14 -3.44 -4.14
C TYR A 138 2.14 -2.32 -3.91
N GLN A 139 2.71 -1.83 -4.97
CA GLN A 139 3.63 -0.72 -4.98
C GLN A 139 3.10 0.39 -5.87
N GLN A 140 3.23 1.62 -5.41
CA GLN A 140 3.07 2.81 -6.21
C GLN A 140 4.36 3.62 -6.06
N GLN A 141 4.98 3.99 -7.17
CA GLN A 141 6.22 4.72 -7.21
C GLN A 141 5.97 6.14 -7.73
N THR A 142 6.49 7.12 -7.00
CA THR A 142 6.55 8.52 -7.40
C THR A 142 8.02 8.92 -7.57
N GLN A 143 8.29 10.09 -8.11
CA GLN A 143 9.64 10.66 -8.14
C GLN A 143 10.21 10.90 -6.74
N GLY A 144 9.37 11.08 -5.75
CA GLY A 144 9.77 11.46 -4.40
C GLY A 144 9.43 10.44 -3.32
N GLY A 145 9.02 9.21 -3.65
CA GLY A 145 8.74 8.20 -2.65
C GLY A 145 8.15 6.93 -3.21
N ILE A 146 8.10 5.94 -2.35
CA ILE A 146 7.51 4.64 -2.65
C ILE A 146 6.41 4.36 -1.63
N TYR A 147 5.25 3.95 -2.12
CA TYR A 147 4.15 3.52 -1.28
C TYR A 147 3.96 2.02 -1.44
N TYR A 148 4.00 1.31 -0.32
CA TYR A 148 3.64 -0.11 -0.28
C TYR A 148 2.31 -0.30 0.40
N ILE A 149 1.46 -1.12 -0.18
CA ILE A 149 0.13 -1.42 0.32
C ILE A 149 -0.04 -2.93 0.38
N LEU A 150 -0.27 -3.47 1.56
CA LEU A 150 -0.58 -4.87 1.77
C LEU A 150 -2.09 -5.02 1.87
N ALA A 151 -2.72 -5.58 0.84
CA ALA A 151 -4.18 -5.67 0.74
C ALA A 151 -4.64 -6.99 0.10
N LYS A 152 -5.91 -7.35 0.29
CA LYS A 152 -6.48 -8.55 -0.35
C LYS A 152 -6.84 -8.35 -1.81
N GLY A 153 -6.93 -7.12 -2.27
CA GLY A 153 -7.23 -6.84 -3.65
C GLY A 153 -7.45 -5.36 -3.92
N TYR A 154 -7.73 -5.06 -5.17
CA TYR A 154 -7.91 -3.70 -5.66
C TYR A 154 -9.06 -3.60 -6.67
N LYS A 155 -9.51 -2.38 -6.91
CA LYS A 155 -10.44 -2.03 -7.98
C LYS A 155 -9.98 -0.73 -8.64
N ILE A 156 -9.99 -0.69 -9.96
CA ILE A 156 -9.69 0.51 -10.74
C ILE A 156 -10.97 0.99 -11.41
N ARG A 157 -11.23 2.29 -11.31
CA ARG A 157 -12.29 2.98 -12.03
C ARG A 157 -11.68 4.16 -12.74
N ALA A 158 -11.69 4.15 -14.06
CA ALA A 158 -11.19 5.23 -14.89
C ALA A 158 -12.33 5.86 -15.69
N LYS A 159 -12.26 7.17 -15.89
CA LYS A 159 -13.17 7.94 -16.75
C LYS A 159 -12.32 8.85 -17.62
N SER A 160 -12.47 8.73 -18.93
CA SER A 160 -11.93 9.69 -19.88
C SER A 160 -12.71 11.00 -19.76
N SER A 161 -12.00 12.10 -19.67
CA SER A 161 -12.61 13.41 -19.91
C SER A 161 -12.65 13.59 -21.42
N LYS A 162 -13.83 13.50 -22.03
CA LYS A 162 -13.97 13.84 -23.46
C LYS A 162 -13.36 15.20 -23.70
N LYS A 163 -12.48 15.31 -24.70
CA LYS A 163 -12.10 16.63 -25.23
C LYS A 163 -13.41 17.32 -25.66
N ILE A 164 -13.68 18.47 -25.05
CA ILE A 164 -14.67 19.43 -25.57
C ILE A 164 -14.02 20.12 -26.75
#